data_466a0bb04935d2b1179b81568162368b
#
_entry.id   466a0bb04935d2b1179b81568162368b
#
_cell.length_a   1.000
_cell.length_b   1.000
_cell.length_c   1.000
_cell.angle_alpha   90.00
_cell.angle_beta   90.00
_cell.angle_gamma   90.00
#
_symmetry.space_group_name_H-M   'P 1'
#
loop_
_entity.id
_entity.type
_entity.pdbx_description
1 polymer ?
#
loop_
_entity_poly.entity_id
_entity_poly.type
_entity_poly.pdbx_seq_one_letter_code
_entity_poly.pdbx_strand_id
1 'polypeptide(L)'
;LFNLKKGREMVYIIPRSWTSGAYFRAFRNYFLRVGKIQQIHLFISRDKVFTEEQVLQETIIIKMKKTKTAPDNVIIASSQSNRDFNDVSVLKVPYDSVVAGEELYVFLPISSEEVAAVNKINKFSSTFPDIGLRMKTGIVVDFRQWEDLRSEPGDHTVPLFYSQHIRNGRVGHQPSGKNCDWIVDTKPGLIQRNKSYVFCKRFTAKEERRRLQCGIYLAEDFPQYHSISTQNKINYVDSTIGEDLSKEVVYGVYALLNSTLFDTYYRVLDGSTQVNSTEINNIPVPPLCVIADIGKRLMQKRSLSTATCDELLNEVYT
;
A
#
# COMPACT_ATOMS: atom_id res chain seq x y z
N LEU A 1 22.75 -9.06 16.90
CA LEU A 1 22.03 -9.81 17.93
C LEU A 1 22.63 -11.18 18.24
N PHE A 2 23.19 -11.90 17.27
CA PHE A 2 23.75 -13.25 17.49
C PHE A 2 24.82 -13.23 18.59
N ASN A 3 25.83 -12.35 18.49
CA ASN A 3 26.95 -12.24 19.43
C ASN A 3 26.62 -11.46 20.72
N LEU A 4 25.43 -10.88 20.83
CA LEU A 4 25.03 -10.12 22.01
C LEU A 4 24.67 -11.06 23.15
N LYS A 5 25.15 -10.80 24.37
CA LYS A 5 24.74 -11.56 25.55
C LYS A 5 23.28 -11.25 25.93
N LYS A 6 22.56 -12.24 26.53
CA LYS A 6 21.18 -12.07 26.99
C LYS A 6 21.06 -10.85 27.93
N GLY A 7 20.02 -10.05 27.76
CA GLY A 7 19.75 -8.83 28.53
C GLY A 7 20.52 -7.59 28.06
N ARG A 8 21.48 -7.73 27.15
CA ARG A 8 22.23 -6.58 26.60
C ARG A 8 21.48 -5.93 25.46
N GLU A 9 21.87 -4.69 25.15
CA GLU A 9 21.25 -3.84 24.16
C GLU A 9 22.17 -3.62 22.96
N MET A 10 21.59 -3.37 21.81
CA MET A 10 22.28 -2.90 20.61
C MET A 10 21.56 -1.68 20.04
N VAL A 11 22.32 -0.80 19.42
CA VAL A 11 21.81 0.35 18.68
C VAL A 11 22.40 0.32 17.29
N TYR A 12 21.55 0.47 16.26
CA TYR A 12 21.97 0.51 14.86
C TYR A 12 21.24 1.60 14.10
N ILE A 13 21.92 2.19 13.12
CA ILE A 13 21.32 2.99 12.06
C ILE A 13 21.17 2.12 10.83
N ILE A 14 19.95 2.01 10.32
CA ILE A 14 19.60 1.11 9.18
C ILE A 14 18.48 1.73 8.34
N PRO A 15 18.36 1.33 7.07
CA PRO A 15 17.20 1.67 6.26
C PRO A 15 15.90 1.17 6.87
N ARG A 16 14.80 1.91 6.70
CA ARG A 16 13.46 1.52 7.16
C ARG A 16 12.87 0.33 6.39
N SER A 17 13.30 0.05 5.16
CA SER A 17 12.67 -0.89 4.23
C SER A 17 12.41 -2.30 4.78
N TRP A 18 13.14 -2.75 5.82
CA TRP A 18 12.93 -4.05 6.43
C TRP A 18 11.65 -4.13 7.30
N THR A 19 11.05 -2.98 7.66
CA THR A 19 9.90 -2.93 8.59
C THR A 19 8.64 -3.53 7.96
N SER A 20 8.48 -3.49 6.63
CA SER A 20 7.29 -4.00 5.94
C SER A 20 7.62 -4.97 4.79
N GLY A 21 8.52 -4.65 3.90
CA GLY A 21 8.76 -5.38 2.65
C GLY A 21 8.78 -6.92 2.78
N ALA A 22 8.12 -7.61 1.85
CA ALA A 22 8.01 -9.07 1.83
C ALA A 22 9.40 -9.76 1.77
N TYR A 23 10.36 -9.16 1.08
CA TYR A 23 11.74 -9.64 0.99
C TYR A 23 12.39 -9.79 2.38
N PHE A 24 12.00 -8.96 3.34
CA PHE A 24 12.58 -8.94 4.68
C PHE A 24 11.82 -9.80 5.71
N ARG A 25 10.82 -10.57 5.30
CA ARG A 25 10.02 -11.40 6.22
C ARG A 25 10.89 -12.32 7.09
N ALA A 26 11.82 -13.06 6.48
CA ALA A 26 12.72 -13.96 7.20
C ALA A 26 13.63 -13.20 8.18
N PHE A 27 14.09 -12.02 7.80
CA PHE A 27 14.87 -11.13 8.67
C PHE A 27 14.03 -10.66 9.86
N ARG A 28 12.79 -10.14 9.63
CA ARG A 28 11.91 -9.70 10.72
C ARG A 28 11.62 -10.83 11.70
N ASN A 29 11.27 -12.02 11.21
CA ASN A 29 10.99 -13.19 12.04
C ASN A 29 12.18 -13.57 12.93
N TYR A 30 13.39 -13.61 12.37
CA TYR A 30 14.59 -13.88 13.17
C TYR A 30 14.87 -12.75 14.16
N PHE A 31 14.84 -11.52 13.71
CA PHE A 31 15.22 -10.34 14.47
C PHE A 31 14.33 -10.12 15.68
N LEU A 32 13.00 -10.21 15.50
CA LEU A 32 12.01 -10.03 16.55
C LEU A 32 11.86 -11.24 17.48
N ARG A 33 12.26 -12.43 17.03
CA ARG A 33 12.33 -13.63 17.88
C ARG A 33 13.49 -13.56 18.86
N VAL A 34 14.65 -13.06 18.44
CA VAL A 34 15.88 -13.03 19.22
C VAL A 34 15.96 -11.82 20.14
N GLY A 35 15.38 -10.70 19.73
CA GLY A 35 15.36 -9.46 20.49
C GLY A 35 14.02 -8.75 20.42
N LYS A 36 13.87 -7.74 21.28
CA LYS A 36 12.68 -6.90 21.35
C LYS A 36 13.06 -5.44 21.18
N ILE A 37 12.27 -4.74 20.35
CA ILE A 37 12.43 -3.31 20.09
C ILE A 37 12.14 -2.54 21.39
N GLN A 38 13.01 -1.62 21.73
CA GLN A 38 12.85 -0.71 22.89
C GLN A 38 12.55 0.72 22.43
N GLN A 39 13.25 1.15 21.38
CA GLN A 39 13.13 2.49 20.85
C GLN A 39 13.47 2.51 19.37
N ILE A 40 12.77 3.37 18.62
CA ILE A 40 13.09 3.69 17.23
C ILE A 40 13.11 5.20 17.10
N HIS A 41 14.12 5.74 16.40
CA HIS A 41 14.14 7.11 15.93
C HIS A 41 13.99 7.12 14.41
N LEU A 42 12.96 7.78 13.92
CA LEU A 42 12.66 7.92 12.49
C LEU A 42 13.12 9.29 11.99
N PHE A 43 13.96 9.31 10.96
CA PHE A 43 14.22 10.52 10.18
C PHE A 43 13.16 10.65 9.09
N ILE A 44 12.34 11.72 9.18
CA ILE A 44 11.18 11.93 8.30
C ILE A 44 11.63 12.23 6.86
N SER A 45 12.70 13.05 6.71
CA SER A 45 13.24 13.38 5.41
C SER A 45 14.12 12.25 4.86
N ARG A 46 13.95 11.94 3.58
CA ARG A 46 14.73 10.91 2.88
C ARG A 46 16.04 11.44 2.31
N ASP A 47 16.15 12.74 2.10
CA ASP A 47 17.27 13.43 1.44
C ASP A 47 18.21 14.14 2.40
N LYS A 48 17.80 14.38 3.66
CA LYS A 48 18.57 15.18 4.60
C LYS A 48 19.47 14.39 5.55
N VAL A 49 19.46 13.06 5.49
CA VAL A 49 20.29 12.21 6.38
C VAL A 49 21.64 11.87 5.71
N PHE A 50 21.61 11.54 4.42
CA PHE A 50 22.77 11.20 3.60
C PHE A 50 22.84 12.14 2.39
N THR A 51 23.01 13.44 2.66
CA THR A 51 23.01 14.49 1.64
C THR A 51 24.22 14.43 0.70
N GLU A 52 25.37 14.03 1.22
CA GLU A 52 26.63 13.96 0.45
C GLU A 52 26.60 12.77 -0.53
N GLU A 53 25.98 11.68 -0.12
CA GLU A 53 25.85 10.45 -0.91
C GLU A 53 24.68 10.47 -1.90
N GLN A 54 23.85 11.51 -1.88
CA GLN A 54 22.63 11.65 -2.71
C GLN A 54 21.67 10.44 -2.64
N VAL A 55 21.62 9.77 -1.49
CA VAL A 55 20.78 8.60 -1.27
C VAL A 55 19.41 9.01 -0.73
N LEU A 56 18.37 8.78 -1.53
CA LEU A 56 16.98 8.97 -1.14
C LEU A 56 16.44 7.75 -0.39
N GLN A 57 16.69 7.68 0.92
CA GLN A 57 16.27 6.53 1.72
C GLN A 57 15.80 6.94 3.11
N GLU A 58 14.64 6.44 3.51
CA GLU A 58 14.21 6.54 4.90
C GLU A 58 15.13 5.72 5.80
N THR A 59 15.66 6.38 6.81
CA THR A 59 16.61 5.79 7.75
C THR A 59 16.02 5.84 9.16
N ILE A 60 16.31 4.81 9.93
CA ILE A 60 15.93 4.75 11.35
C ILE A 60 17.15 4.40 12.19
N ILE A 61 17.14 4.89 13.43
CA ILE A 61 18.01 4.36 14.49
C ILE A 61 17.13 3.45 15.35
N ILE A 62 17.54 2.19 15.51
CA ILE A 62 16.81 1.22 16.30
C ILE A 62 17.62 0.78 17.52
N LYS A 63 16.98 0.80 18.68
CA LYS A 63 17.50 0.23 19.92
C LYS A 63 16.74 -1.07 20.23
N MET A 64 17.48 -2.16 20.37
CA MET A 64 16.95 -3.47 20.70
C MET A 64 17.63 -4.07 21.91
N LYS A 65 16.86 -4.82 22.68
CA LYS A 65 17.37 -5.64 23.79
C LYS A 65 17.28 -7.13 23.45
N LYS A 66 18.35 -7.88 23.71
CA LYS A 66 18.30 -9.35 23.54
C LYS A 66 17.51 -9.98 24.69
N THR A 67 16.24 -10.16 24.47
CA THR A 67 15.27 -10.71 25.42
C THR A 67 14.12 -11.38 24.67
N LYS A 68 13.42 -12.30 25.36
CA LYS A 68 12.18 -12.89 24.83
C LYS A 68 10.93 -12.09 25.24
N THR A 69 11.02 -11.33 26.34
CA THR A 69 9.91 -10.53 26.85
C THR A 69 9.87 -9.18 26.17
N ALA A 70 8.75 -8.86 25.54
CA ALA A 70 8.51 -7.53 24.98
C ALA A 70 8.32 -6.51 26.12
N PRO A 71 8.74 -5.25 25.92
CA PRO A 71 8.33 -4.17 26.81
C PRO A 71 6.84 -3.86 26.58
N ASP A 72 6.19 -3.21 27.55
CA ASP A 72 4.80 -2.77 27.39
C ASP A 72 4.68 -1.76 26.25
N ASN A 73 5.69 -0.89 26.11
CA ASN A 73 5.70 0.16 25.11
C ASN A 73 7.07 0.26 24.40
N VAL A 74 7.02 0.75 23.17
CA VAL A 74 8.18 1.19 22.38
C VAL A 74 8.19 2.72 22.36
N ILE A 75 9.36 3.32 22.49
CA ILE A 75 9.53 4.77 22.30
C ILE A 75 9.76 5.00 20.80
N ILE A 76 8.86 5.74 20.15
CA ILE A 76 9.03 6.22 18.77
C ILE A 76 9.41 7.69 18.85
N ALA A 77 10.62 8.01 18.44
CA ALA A 77 11.09 9.38 18.29
C ALA A 77 11.15 9.73 16.81
N SER A 78 10.92 10.99 16.47
CA SER A 78 11.05 11.47 15.08
C SER A 78 11.66 12.86 15.03
N SER A 79 12.47 13.11 13.98
CA SER A 79 13.00 14.43 13.62
C SER A 79 13.02 14.58 12.11
N GLN A 80 13.11 15.80 11.61
CA GLN A 80 13.16 16.04 10.17
C GLN A 80 14.46 15.50 9.55
N SER A 81 15.59 15.66 10.25
CA SER A 81 16.90 15.23 9.77
C SER A 81 17.82 14.81 10.94
N ASN A 82 19.04 14.43 10.62
CA ASN A 82 20.10 14.15 11.58
C ASN A 82 20.74 15.41 12.18
N ARG A 83 20.24 16.62 11.85
CA ARG A 83 20.73 17.91 12.37
C ARG A 83 19.71 18.61 13.26
N ASP A 84 18.46 18.14 13.29
CA ASP A 84 17.33 18.79 13.99
C ASP A 84 16.97 18.07 15.29
N PHE A 85 17.96 17.75 16.13
CA PHE A 85 17.73 17.07 17.40
C PHE A 85 17.16 17.98 18.51
N ASN A 86 17.04 19.29 18.25
CA ASN A 86 16.39 20.22 19.16
C ASN A 86 14.86 20.17 19.09
N ASP A 87 14.32 19.62 17.98
CA ASP A 87 12.88 19.46 17.72
C ASP A 87 12.55 17.98 17.47
N VAL A 88 12.74 17.17 18.51
CA VAL A 88 12.43 15.73 18.47
C VAL A 88 11.06 15.49 19.06
N SER A 89 10.14 15.02 18.26
CA SER A 89 8.87 14.48 18.74
C SER A 89 9.09 13.08 19.34
N VAL A 90 8.49 12.81 20.51
CA VAL A 90 8.59 11.52 21.19
C VAL A 90 7.22 11.00 21.52
N LEU A 91 6.92 9.79 21.07
CA LEU A 91 5.67 9.08 21.30
C LEU A 91 5.93 7.74 22.00
N LYS A 92 5.13 7.42 23.01
CA LYS A 92 5.15 6.13 23.69
C LYS A 92 4.00 5.27 23.15
N VAL A 93 4.34 4.17 22.47
CA VAL A 93 3.38 3.36 21.71
C VAL A 93 3.37 1.95 22.27
N PRO A 94 2.19 1.32 22.51
CA PRO A 94 2.12 -0.08 22.92
C PRO A 94 2.88 -0.99 21.96
N TYR A 95 3.60 -1.98 22.50
CA TYR A 95 4.44 -2.86 21.68
C TYR A 95 3.64 -3.55 20.56
N ASP A 96 2.42 -3.99 20.87
CA ASP A 96 1.54 -4.68 19.91
C ASP A 96 0.98 -3.77 18.82
N SER A 97 0.99 -2.45 19.02
CA SER A 97 0.68 -1.47 17.98
C SER A 97 1.89 -1.17 17.08
N VAL A 98 3.12 -1.47 17.55
CA VAL A 98 4.35 -1.30 16.77
C VAL A 98 4.68 -2.58 16.00
N VAL A 99 4.52 -3.76 16.63
CA VAL A 99 4.83 -5.05 15.99
C VAL A 99 3.54 -5.85 15.88
N ALA A 100 2.96 -5.91 14.70
CA ALA A 100 1.65 -6.51 14.51
C ALA A 100 1.54 -7.34 13.22
N GLY A 101 0.47 -8.17 13.17
CA GLY A 101 0.14 -9.05 12.07
C GLY A 101 1.03 -10.29 11.95
N GLU A 102 0.59 -11.26 11.16
CA GLU A 102 1.32 -12.52 10.93
C GLU A 102 2.68 -12.30 10.26
N GLU A 103 2.81 -11.25 9.48
CA GLU A 103 4.03 -10.84 8.80
C GLU A 103 5.03 -10.14 9.74
N LEU A 104 4.65 -9.91 11.01
CA LEU A 104 5.43 -9.18 12.00
C LEU A 104 5.89 -7.82 11.47
N TYR A 105 4.97 -7.08 10.85
CA TYR A 105 5.26 -5.72 10.39
C TYR A 105 5.62 -4.82 11.58
N VAL A 106 6.51 -3.87 11.30
CA VAL A 106 6.92 -2.87 12.30
C VAL A 106 6.37 -1.52 11.86
N PHE A 107 5.29 -1.11 12.51
CA PHE A 107 4.64 0.18 12.30
C PHE A 107 5.41 1.30 13.00
N LEU A 108 5.54 2.42 12.33
CA LEU A 108 6.28 3.57 12.84
C LEU A 108 5.37 4.82 12.92
N PRO A 109 4.37 4.83 13.81
CA PRO A 109 3.52 5.99 14.00
C PRO A 109 4.28 7.11 14.70
N ILE A 110 4.08 8.35 14.23
CA ILE A 110 4.70 9.55 14.80
C ILE A 110 3.68 10.48 15.46
N SER A 111 2.40 10.12 15.45
CA SER A 111 1.33 10.85 16.14
C SER A 111 0.31 9.91 16.79
N SER A 112 -0.50 10.44 17.71
CA SER A 112 -1.61 9.68 18.34
C SER A 112 -2.69 9.27 17.35
N GLU A 113 -2.95 10.08 16.32
CA GLU A 113 -3.90 9.81 15.26
C GLU A 113 -3.45 8.61 14.41
N GLU A 114 -2.14 8.51 14.13
CA GLU A 114 -1.56 7.37 13.42
C GLU A 114 -1.65 6.09 14.26
N VAL A 115 -1.39 6.15 15.57
CA VAL A 115 -1.61 5.00 16.48
C VAL A 115 -3.08 4.57 16.48
N ALA A 116 -3.99 5.53 16.55
CA ALA A 116 -5.42 5.24 16.52
C ALA A 116 -5.86 4.59 15.19
N ALA A 117 -5.31 5.05 14.07
CA ALA A 117 -5.58 4.46 12.75
C ALA A 117 -5.08 3.00 12.67
N VAL A 118 -3.85 2.72 13.14
CA VAL A 118 -3.31 1.36 13.20
C VAL A 118 -4.18 0.46 14.07
N ASN A 119 -4.52 0.91 15.27
CA ASN A 119 -5.35 0.12 16.20
C ASN A 119 -6.77 -0.11 15.68
N LYS A 120 -7.34 0.86 14.94
CA LYS A 120 -8.67 0.78 14.38
C LYS A 120 -8.75 -0.28 13.27
N ILE A 121 -7.78 -0.32 12.37
CA ILE A 121 -7.70 -1.30 11.29
C ILE A 121 -7.35 -2.69 11.83
N ASN A 122 -6.42 -2.80 12.78
CA ASN A 122 -6.01 -4.08 13.35
C ASN A 122 -7.10 -4.80 14.19
N LYS A 123 -8.28 -4.18 14.39
CA LYS A 123 -9.45 -4.87 14.96
C LYS A 123 -10.06 -5.90 14.01
N PHE A 124 -9.84 -5.79 12.72
CA PHE A 124 -10.30 -6.79 11.76
C PHE A 124 -9.34 -7.97 11.72
N SER A 125 -9.88 -9.15 11.50
CA SER A 125 -9.13 -10.41 11.44
C SER A 125 -8.96 -10.94 10.02
N SER A 126 -9.74 -10.45 9.05
CA SER A 126 -9.68 -10.88 7.66
C SER A 126 -8.81 -9.95 6.83
N THR A 127 -8.18 -10.48 5.79
CA THR A 127 -7.42 -9.76 4.79
C THR A 127 -8.11 -9.85 3.41
N PHE A 128 -7.62 -9.14 2.40
CA PHE A 128 -8.20 -9.28 1.05
C PHE A 128 -8.25 -10.73 0.56
N PRO A 129 -7.18 -11.56 0.66
CA PRO A 129 -7.25 -12.97 0.29
C PRO A 129 -8.31 -13.78 1.04
N ASP A 130 -8.51 -13.52 2.33
CA ASP A 130 -9.48 -14.24 3.17
C ASP A 130 -10.93 -13.99 2.76
N ILE A 131 -11.19 -12.83 2.15
CA ILE A 131 -12.53 -12.45 1.64
C ILE A 131 -12.68 -12.66 0.13
N GLY A 132 -11.78 -13.42 -0.50
CA GLY A 132 -11.85 -13.77 -1.92
C GLY A 132 -11.35 -12.70 -2.89
N LEU A 133 -10.66 -11.67 -2.38
CA LEU A 133 -10.07 -10.60 -3.18
C LEU A 133 -8.54 -10.67 -3.17
N ARG A 134 -7.90 -10.12 -4.18
CA ARG A 134 -6.44 -9.98 -4.22
C ARG A 134 -6.00 -8.78 -5.03
N MET A 135 -5.13 -7.96 -4.48
CA MET A 135 -4.40 -6.97 -5.25
C MET A 135 -3.25 -7.65 -5.99
N LYS A 136 -3.19 -7.43 -7.30
CA LYS A 136 -2.16 -7.91 -8.22
C LYS A 136 -1.42 -6.71 -8.82
N THR A 137 -0.22 -6.93 -9.34
CA THR A 137 0.53 -5.90 -10.08
C THR A 137 0.29 -6.08 -11.57
N GLY A 138 0.20 -4.96 -12.31
CA GLY A 138 0.07 -4.95 -13.76
C GLY A 138 1.20 -5.73 -14.45
N ILE A 139 0.87 -6.32 -15.58
CA ILE A 139 1.65 -7.39 -16.20
C ILE A 139 2.65 -6.90 -17.25
N VAL A 140 2.45 -5.70 -17.83
CA VAL A 140 3.29 -5.16 -18.91
C VAL A 140 4.42 -4.32 -18.34
N VAL A 141 5.64 -4.64 -18.75
CA VAL A 141 6.85 -3.87 -18.46
C VAL A 141 7.35 -3.25 -19.76
N ASP A 142 7.15 -1.94 -19.95
CA ASP A 142 7.33 -1.23 -21.23
C ASP A 142 8.63 -1.62 -21.96
N PHE A 143 9.77 -1.53 -21.27
CA PHE A 143 11.08 -1.78 -21.87
C PHE A 143 11.34 -3.25 -22.23
N ARG A 144 10.52 -4.18 -21.72
CA ARG A 144 10.62 -5.62 -22.05
C ARG A 144 9.69 -6.00 -23.20
N GLN A 145 8.60 -5.26 -23.37
CA GLN A 145 7.56 -5.50 -24.36
C GLN A 145 7.48 -4.38 -25.41
N TRP A 146 8.53 -3.61 -25.61
CA TRP A 146 8.50 -2.45 -26.51
C TRP A 146 8.07 -2.80 -27.95
N GLU A 147 8.44 -4.01 -28.44
CA GLU A 147 8.04 -4.52 -29.76
C GLU A 147 6.53 -4.83 -29.86
N ASP A 148 5.87 -5.10 -28.73
CA ASP A 148 4.45 -5.44 -28.66
C ASP A 148 3.58 -4.20 -28.49
N LEU A 149 4.14 -3.05 -28.16
CA LEU A 149 3.41 -1.80 -27.93
C LEU A 149 2.98 -1.14 -29.25
N ARG A 150 1.82 -0.48 -29.23
CA ARG A 150 1.26 0.26 -30.38
C ARG A 150 0.72 1.61 -29.95
N SER A 151 0.84 2.62 -30.82
CA SER A 151 0.26 3.95 -30.62
C SER A 151 -1.23 3.99 -30.92
N GLU A 152 -1.67 3.16 -31.86
CA GLU A 152 -3.03 3.14 -32.40
C GLU A 152 -3.66 1.76 -32.25
N PRO A 153 -5.01 1.66 -32.16
CA PRO A 153 -5.70 0.39 -32.18
C PRO A 153 -5.55 -0.32 -33.53
N GLY A 154 -5.51 -1.63 -33.52
CA GLY A 154 -5.47 -2.50 -34.68
C GLY A 154 -6.18 -3.83 -34.41
N ASP A 155 -6.34 -4.68 -35.43
CA ASP A 155 -7.11 -5.91 -35.39
C ASP A 155 -6.66 -6.89 -34.29
N HIS A 156 -5.40 -6.84 -33.90
CA HIS A 156 -4.81 -7.70 -32.88
C HIS A 156 -4.20 -6.89 -31.73
N THR A 157 -4.94 -5.89 -31.27
CA THR A 157 -4.51 -5.08 -30.13
C THR A 157 -5.60 -4.95 -29.06
N VAL A 158 -5.16 -4.80 -27.82
CA VAL A 158 -6.03 -4.48 -26.68
C VAL A 158 -5.54 -3.20 -26.00
N PRO A 159 -6.43 -2.46 -25.32
CA PRO A 159 -6.03 -1.25 -24.61
C PRO A 159 -5.07 -1.60 -23.49
N LEU A 160 -4.01 -0.80 -23.37
CA LEU A 160 -3.03 -0.87 -22.30
C LEU A 160 -3.23 0.30 -21.33
N PHE A 161 -3.59 -0.01 -20.10
CA PHE A 161 -3.83 0.99 -19.07
C PHE A 161 -2.55 1.36 -18.33
N TYR A 162 -2.33 2.67 -18.18
CA TYR A 162 -1.25 3.29 -17.43
C TYR A 162 -1.77 4.03 -16.19
N SER A 163 -0.88 4.36 -15.26
CA SER A 163 -1.25 5.15 -14.06
C SER A 163 -1.87 6.51 -14.39
N GLN A 164 -1.58 7.09 -15.56
CA GLN A 164 -2.16 8.33 -16.07
C GLN A 164 -3.66 8.22 -16.40
N HIS A 165 -4.15 7.00 -16.64
CA HIS A 165 -5.56 6.74 -16.89
C HIS A 165 -6.41 6.78 -15.60
N ILE A 166 -5.77 6.79 -14.42
CA ILE A 166 -6.45 6.95 -13.12
C ILE A 166 -6.59 8.44 -12.82
N ARG A 167 -7.81 8.98 -12.92
CA ARG A 167 -8.10 10.39 -12.67
C ARG A 167 -9.42 10.55 -11.90
N ASN A 168 -9.41 11.37 -10.85
CA ASN A 168 -10.62 11.73 -10.09
C ASN A 168 -11.46 10.51 -9.62
N GLY A 169 -10.79 9.43 -9.20
CA GLY A 169 -11.45 8.22 -8.71
C GLY A 169 -12.01 7.31 -9.80
N ARG A 170 -11.78 7.60 -11.07
CA ARG A 170 -12.21 6.81 -12.24
C ARG A 170 -11.03 6.42 -13.11
N VAL A 171 -11.24 5.38 -13.89
CA VAL A 171 -10.31 4.96 -14.94
C VAL A 171 -10.93 5.24 -16.29
N GLY A 172 -10.20 5.94 -17.17
CA GLY A 172 -10.59 6.19 -18.54
C GLY A 172 -9.46 5.79 -19.47
N HIS A 173 -9.76 5.48 -20.73
CA HIS A 173 -8.75 5.17 -21.74
C HIS A 173 -8.54 6.35 -22.70
N GLN A 174 -8.26 7.55 -22.15
CA GLN A 174 -7.79 8.70 -22.90
C GLN A 174 -6.27 8.58 -23.15
N PRO A 175 -5.69 9.31 -24.11
CA PRO A 175 -4.25 9.26 -24.36
C PRO A 175 -3.42 9.46 -23.10
N SER A 176 -2.50 8.55 -22.83
CA SER A 176 -1.62 8.61 -21.66
C SER A 176 -0.49 9.61 -21.80
N GLY A 177 -0.21 10.07 -23.03
CA GLY A 177 0.97 10.87 -23.39
C GLY A 177 2.22 10.01 -23.63
N LYS A 178 2.09 8.68 -23.66
CA LYS A 178 3.21 7.75 -23.88
C LYS A 178 3.34 7.26 -25.32
N ASN A 179 2.37 7.58 -26.19
CA ASN A 179 2.28 7.09 -27.58
C ASN A 179 2.34 5.56 -27.73
N CYS A 180 1.83 4.83 -26.73
CA CYS A 180 1.81 3.38 -26.70
C CYS A 180 0.65 2.86 -25.82
N ASP A 181 -0.56 3.37 -26.03
CA ASP A 181 -1.75 3.04 -25.24
C ASP A 181 -2.41 1.72 -25.65
N TRP A 182 -1.77 0.94 -26.52
CA TRP A 182 -2.23 -0.34 -27.02
C TRP A 182 -1.11 -1.38 -26.97
N ILE A 183 -1.48 -2.66 -26.89
CA ILE A 183 -0.54 -3.78 -26.92
C ILE A 183 -1.12 -4.92 -27.76
N VAL A 184 -0.26 -5.68 -28.46
CA VAL A 184 -0.71 -6.84 -29.23
C VAL A 184 -1.31 -7.92 -28.32
N ASP A 185 -2.37 -8.58 -28.76
CA ASP A 185 -3.10 -9.62 -28.01
C ASP A 185 -2.54 -11.04 -28.23
N THR A 186 -1.51 -11.18 -29.05
CA THR A 186 -0.91 -12.48 -29.41
C THR A 186 -0.17 -13.18 -28.27
N LYS A 187 0.07 -12.49 -27.16
CA LYS A 187 0.77 -13.02 -25.97
C LYS A 187 -0.19 -13.11 -24.79
N PRO A 188 -0.85 -14.28 -24.54
CA PRO A 188 -1.87 -14.41 -23.48
C PRO A 188 -1.39 -14.00 -22.09
N GLY A 189 -0.10 -14.14 -21.79
CA GLY A 189 0.49 -13.73 -20.51
C GLY A 189 0.54 -12.21 -20.29
N LEU A 190 0.28 -11.39 -21.32
CA LEU A 190 0.22 -9.93 -21.24
C LEU A 190 -1.21 -9.40 -21.25
N ILE A 191 -2.20 -10.28 -21.31
CA ILE A 191 -3.61 -9.93 -21.49
C ILE A 191 -4.43 -10.40 -20.29
N GLN A 192 -5.39 -9.61 -19.89
CA GLN A 192 -6.35 -9.93 -18.85
C GLN A 192 -7.78 -9.71 -19.36
N ARG A 193 -8.73 -10.44 -18.80
CA ARG A 193 -10.16 -10.30 -19.16
C ARG A 193 -10.63 -8.88 -18.84
N ASN A 194 -11.52 -8.34 -19.68
CA ASN A 194 -12.24 -7.12 -19.37
C ASN A 194 -13.28 -7.41 -18.29
N LYS A 195 -12.93 -7.10 -17.03
CA LYS A 195 -13.77 -7.21 -15.85
C LYS A 195 -13.73 -5.90 -15.07
N SER A 196 -14.60 -5.76 -14.09
CA SER A 196 -14.54 -4.61 -13.18
C SER A 196 -13.43 -4.77 -12.15
N TYR A 197 -12.65 -3.71 -11.94
CA TYR A 197 -11.48 -3.68 -11.06
C TYR A 197 -11.42 -2.38 -10.24
N VAL A 198 -10.64 -2.38 -9.19
CA VAL A 198 -10.10 -1.15 -8.61
C VAL A 198 -8.63 -1.06 -8.99
N PHE A 199 -8.26 -0.04 -9.76
CA PHE A 199 -6.87 0.26 -10.08
C PHE A 199 -6.28 1.15 -9.00
N CYS A 200 -5.00 0.94 -8.70
CA CYS A 200 -4.24 1.76 -7.76
C CYS A 200 -2.86 2.07 -8.35
N LYS A 201 -2.42 3.33 -8.29
CA LYS A 201 -1.08 3.68 -8.73
C LYS A 201 -0.05 2.98 -7.86
N ARG A 202 0.89 2.29 -8.49
CA ARG A 202 1.95 1.58 -7.77
C ARG A 202 3.09 2.49 -7.32
N PHE A 203 3.36 3.56 -8.05
CA PHE A 203 4.42 4.52 -7.70
C PHE A 203 3.78 5.84 -7.26
N THR A 204 3.90 6.12 -5.99
CA THR A 204 3.48 7.35 -5.36
C THR A 204 4.55 7.79 -4.38
N ALA A 205 4.98 9.05 -4.43
CA ALA A 205 5.96 9.55 -3.49
C ALA A 205 5.34 9.71 -2.08
N LYS A 206 6.16 9.61 -1.04
CA LYS A 206 5.70 9.81 0.35
C LYS A 206 5.18 11.23 0.56
N GLU A 207 5.76 12.16 -0.14
CA GLU A 207 5.46 13.60 -0.09
C GLU A 207 4.15 13.96 -0.80
N GLU A 208 3.63 13.05 -1.66
CA GLU A 208 2.33 13.25 -2.28
C GLU A 208 1.21 13.28 -1.23
N ARG A 209 0.15 14.04 -1.52
CA ARG A 209 -1.00 14.17 -0.62
C ARG A 209 -1.59 12.81 -0.21
N ARG A 210 -1.55 11.82 -1.13
CA ARG A 210 -2.03 10.46 -0.88
C ARG A 210 -1.05 9.43 -1.42
N ARG A 211 -0.86 8.35 -0.66
CA ARG A 211 -0.14 7.15 -1.11
C ARG A 211 -1.05 6.24 -1.93
N LEU A 212 -2.26 6.01 -1.45
CA LEU A 212 -3.24 5.17 -2.13
C LEU A 212 -4.06 6.04 -3.09
N GLN A 213 -3.66 6.04 -4.37
CA GLN A 213 -4.33 6.77 -5.45
C GLN A 213 -5.04 5.77 -6.36
N CYS A 214 -6.35 5.63 -6.14
CA CYS A 214 -7.15 4.59 -6.76
C CYS A 214 -8.16 5.16 -7.76
N GLY A 215 -8.64 4.28 -8.66
CA GLY A 215 -9.73 4.57 -9.59
C GLY A 215 -10.57 3.32 -9.84
N ILE A 216 -11.86 3.54 -10.01
CA ILE A 216 -12.85 2.53 -10.37
C ILE A 216 -12.78 2.29 -11.88
N TYR A 217 -12.58 1.05 -12.28
CA TYR A 217 -12.72 0.54 -13.63
C TYR A 217 -13.94 -0.38 -13.70
N LEU A 218 -14.93 -0.03 -14.51
CA LEU A 218 -16.10 -0.88 -14.76
C LEU A 218 -16.04 -1.40 -16.19
N ALA A 219 -16.15 -2.72 -16.36
CA ALA A 219 -16.13 -3.34 -17.70
C ALA A 219 -17.26 -2.82 -18.61
N GLU A 220 -18.40 -2.45 -18.02
CA GLU A 220 -19.54 -1.89 -18.76
C GLU A 220 -19.30 -0.51 -19.36
N ASP A 221 -18.33 0.26 -18.80
CA ASP A 221 -17.91 1.56 -19.37
C ASP A 221 -17.07 1.36 -20.65
N PHE A 222 -16.61 0.11 -20.90
CA PHE A 222 -15.76 -0.26 -22.03
C PHE A 222 -16.28 -1.52 -22.75
N PRO A 223 -17.53 -1.54 -23.20
CA PRO A 223 -18.15 -2.73 -23.77
C PRO A 223 -17.52 -3.19 -25.10
N GLN A 224 -16.76 -2.29 -25.75
CA GLN A 224 -16.03 -2.57 -26.97
C GLN A 224 -14.80 -3.45 -26.78
N TYR A 225 -14.31 -3.64 -25.52
CA TYR A 225 -13.13 -4.44 -25.23
C TYR A 225 -13.51 -5.81 -24.67
N HIS A 226 -13.00 -6.89 -25.26
CA HIS A 226 -13.10 -8.24 -24.69
C HIS A 226 -11.99 -8.51 -23.66
N SER A 227 -10.86 -7.89 -23.87
CA SER A 227 -9.67 -8.02 -23.06
C SER A 227 -8.99 -6.66 -22.92
N ILE A 228 -8.20 -6.55 -21.89
CA ILE A 228 -7.40 -5.34 -21.58
C ILE A 228 -5.99 -5.75 -21.17
N SER A 229 -5.13 -4.80 -21.00
CA SER A 229 -3.83 -5.01 -20.36
C SER A 229 -3.51 -3.88 -19.38
N THR A 230 -2.64 -4.14 -18.42
CA THR A 230 -2.21 -3.17 -17.41
C THR A 230 -0.70 -3.11 -17.31
N GLN A 231 -0.18 -1.90 -17.29
CA GLN A 231 1.25 -1.65 -17.14
C GLN A 231 1.68 -1.83 -15.67
N ASN A 232 2.91 -2.27 -15.43
CA ASN A 232 3.43 -2.65 -14.11
C ASN A 232 3.52 -1.51 -13.07
N LYS A 233 3.20 -0.28 -13.45
CA LYS A 233 3.04 0.87 -12.52
C LYS A 233 1.61 1.04 -12.02
N ILE A 234 0.72 0.09 -12.36
CA ILE A 234 -0.61 -0.07 -11.78
C ILE A 234 -0.63 -1.35 -10.95
N ASN A 235 -1.28 -1.30 -9.80
CA ASN A 235 -1.83 -2.46 -9.13
C ASN A 235 -3.35 -2.49 -9.38
N TYR A 236 -3.96 -3.67 -9.32
CA TYR A 236 -5.41 -3.82 -9.45
C TYR A 236 -5.94 -4.89 -8.51
N VAL A 237 -7.15 -4.67 -7.98
CA VAL A 237 -7.84 -5.66 -7.14
C VAL A 237 -8.74 -6.50 -8.03
N ASP A 238 -8.61 -7.82 -7.89
CA ASP A 238 -9.33 -8.85 -8.65
C ASP A 238 -9.85 -9.93 -7.68
N SER A 239 -10.80 -10.74 -8.13
CA SER A 239 -11.22 -11.96 -7.44
C SER A 239 -10.10 -13.01 -7.43
N THR A 240 -9.99 -13.76 -6.32
CA THR A 240 -9.04 -14.88 -6.22
C THR A 240 -9.45 -16.09 -7.08
N ILE A 241 -10.74 -16.23 -7.36
CA ILE A 241 -11.31 -17.34 -8.14
C ILE A 241 -11.62 -16.96 -9.59
N GLY A 242 -11.28 -15.74 -9.99
CA GLY A 242 -11.40 -15.29 -11.38
C GLY A 242 -12.81 -14.86 -11.81
N GLU A 243 -13.77 -14.75 -10.89
CA GLU A 243 -15.11 -14.20 -11.13
C GLU A 243 -15.08 -12.68 -11.28
N ASP A 244 -16.13 -12.11 -11.86
CA ASP A 244 -16.31 -10.67 -11.92
C ASP A 244 -16.70 -10.12 -10.55
N LEU A 245 -16.12 -9.00 -10.17
CA LEU A 245 -16.51 -8.28 -8.96
C LEU A 245 -17.83 -7.53 -9.23
N SER A 246 -18.77 -7.61 -8.28
CA SER A 246 -19.96 -6.77 -8.35
C SER A 246 -19.60 -5.29 -8.21
N LYS A 247 -20.44 -4.41 -8.74
CA LYS A 247 -20.20 -2.96 -8.62
C LYS A 247 -20.09 -2.51 -7.16
N GLU A 248 -20.92 -3.08 -6.30
CA GLU A 248 -20.91 -2.79 -4.87
C GLU A 248 -19.55 -3.11 -4.26
N VAL A 249 -18.97 -4.26 -4.60
CA VAL A 249 -17.63 -4.66 -4.13
C VAL A 249 -16.57 -3.71 -4.67
N VAL A 250 -16.60 -3.37 -5.95
CA VAL A 250 -15.64 -2.43 -6.57
C VAL A 250 -15.70 -1.06 -5.90
N TYR A 251 -16.90 -0.50 -5.72
CA TYR A 251 -17.06 0.79 -5.04
C TYR A 251 -16.67 0.73 -3.56
N GLY A 252 -16.96 -0.38 -2.87
CA GLY A 252 -16.58 -0.58 -1.48
C GLY A 252 -15.08 -0.68 -1.28
N VAL A 253 -14.39 -1.47 -2.10
CA VAL A 253 -12.92 -1.55 -2.09
C VAL A 253 -12.29 -0.19 -2.42
N TYR A 254 -12.84 0.52 -3.41
CA TYR A 254 -12.41 1.89 -3.70
C TYR A 254 -12.56 2.79 -2.48
N ALA A 255 -13.71 2.75 -1.79
CA ALA A 255 -13.96 3.56 -0.60
C ALA A 255 -12.92 3.29 0.50
N LEU A 256 -12.62 2.00 0.77
CA LEU A 256 -11.58 1.63 1.72
C LEU A 256 -10.24 2.25 1.34
N LEU A 257 -9.74 1.94 0.14
CA LEU A 257 -8.41 2.38 -0.31
C LEU A 257 -8.30 3.90 -0.51
N ASN A 258 -9.43 4.59 -0.81
CA ASN A 258 -9.46 6.03 -0.98
C ASN A 258 -9.79 6.79 0.32
N SER A 259 -9.97 6.11 1.45
CA SER A 259 -10.18 6.75 2.76
C SER A 259 -8.88 7.29 3.36
N THR A 260 -9.01 8.28 4.22
CA THR A 260 -7.90 8.80 5.03
C THR A 260 -7.36 7.71 5.97
N LEU A 261 -8.25 6.89 6.53
CA LEU A 261 -7.88 5.82 7.48
C LEU A 261 -6.90 4.82 6.86
N PHE A 262 -7.21 4.29 5.66
CA PHE A 262 -6.36 3.32 4.97
C PHE A 262 -5.07 3.95 4.44
N ASP A 263 -5.13 5.20 3.96
CA ASP A 263 -3.93 5.92 3.50
C ASP A 263 -2.96 6.18 4.67
N THR A 264 -3.48 6.57 5.84
CA THR A 264 -2.69 6.76 7.07
C THR A 264 -2.06 5.45 7.53
N TYR A 265 -2.86 4.38 7.59
CA TYR A 265 -2.34 3.05 7.95
C TYR A 265 -1.20 2.62 7.02
N TYR A 266 -1.39 2.78 5.70
CA TYR A 266 -0.38 2.42 4.72
C TYR A 266 0.89 3.27 4.86
N ARG A 267 0.78 4.56 5.14
CA ARG A 267 1.93 5.45 5.40
C ARG A 267 2.75 5.05 6.62
N VAL A 268 2.06 4.65 7.67
CA VAL A 268 2.72 4.17 8.91
C VAL A 268 3.44 2.85 8.67
N LEU A 269 2.85 1.97 7.83
CA LEU A 269 3.40 0.67 7.48
C LEU A 269 4.59 0.79 6.51
N ASP A 270 4.41 1.49 5.37
CA ASP A 270 5.36 1.47 4.26
C ASP A 270 6.11 2.79 4.09
N GLY A 271 7.43 2.69 4.14
CA GLY A 271 8.37 3.80 3.87
C GLY A 271 8.95 3.81 2.45
N SER A 272 8.54 2.88 1.56
CA SER A 272 9.03 2.84 0.19
C SER A 272 8.29 3.81 -0.74
N THR A 273 8.78 4.00 -1.97
CA THR A 273 8.08 4.77 -3.01
C THR A 273 7.05 3.95 -3.77
N GLN A 274 6.97 2.64 -3.50
CA GLN A 274 6.07 1.74 -4.19
C GLN A 274 4.91 1.34 -3.27
N VAL A 275 3.71 1.32 -3.83
CA VAL A 275 2.56 0.66 -3.20
C VAL A 275 2.65 -0.82 -3.57
N ASN A 276 3.10 -1.63 -2.61
CA ASN A 276 3.32 -3.06 -2.82
C ASN A 276 2.02 -3.85 -2.64
N SER A 277 1.66 -4.64 -3.63
CA SER A 277 0.45 -5.48 -3.57
C SER A 277 0.45 -6.46 -2.40
N THR A 278 1.62 -7.00 -2.03
CA THR A 278 1.74 -7.91 -0.87
C THR A 278 1.35 -7.22 0.43
N GLU A 279 1.79 -5.99 0.65
CA GLU A 279 1.46 -5.22 1.86
C GLU A 279 -0.04 -4.91 1.90
N ILE A 280 -0.62 -4.45 0.79
CA ILE A 280 -2.08 -4.19 0.71
C ILE A 280 -2.88 -5.46 0.97
N ASN A 281 -2.45 -6.62 0.43
CA ASN A 281 -3.13 -7.89 0.65
C ASN A 281 -3.11 -8.36 2.12
N ASN A 282 -2.19 -7.87 2.92
CA ASN A 282 -2.08 -8.20 4.36
C ASN A 282 -2.68 -7.11 5.28
N ILE A 283 -3.26 -6.04 4.73
CA ILE A 283 -4.00 -5.08 5.56
C ILE A 283 -5.30 -5.73 6.03
N PRO A 284 -5.59 -5.68 7.34
CA PRO A 284 -6.88 -6.14 7.84
C PRO A 284 -8.03 -5.33 7.25
N VAL A 285 -9.09 -6.02 6.83
CA VAL A 285 -10.26 -5.42 6.18
C VAL A 285 -11.56 -5.94 6.80
N PRO A 286 -12.67 -5.19 6.69
CA PRO A 286 -13.99 -5.67 7.07
C PRO A 286 -14.43 -6.88 6.24
N PRO A 287 -15.43 -7.65 6.70
CA PRO A 287 -16.06 -8.70 5.90
C PRO A 287 -16.57 -8.18 4.55
N LEU A 288 -16.58 -9.05 3.53
CA LEU A 288 -16.97 -8.68 2.16
C LEU A 288 -18.37 -8.05 2.09
N CYS A 289 -19.32 -8.54 2.89
CA CYS A 289 -20.69 -7.98 2.95
C CYS A 289 -20.71 -6.52 3.43
N VAL A 290 -19.84 -6.16 4.39
CA VAL A 290 -19.70 -4.78 4.88
C VAL A 290 -19.06 -3.91 3.80
N ILE A 291 -18.06 -4.42 3.10
CA ILE A 291 -17.42 -3.72 1.97
C ILE A 291 -18.45 -3.46 0.87
N ALA A 292 -19.27 -4.45 0.53
CA ALA A 292 -20.32 -4.30 -0.48
C ALA A 292 -21.40 -3.28 -0.06
N ASP A 293 -21.79 -3.24 1.23
CA ASP A 293 -22.72 -2.24 1.74
C ASP A 293 -22.15 -0.81 1.65
N ILE A 294 -20.90 -0.61 2.06
CA ILE A 294 -20.20 0.67 1.86
C ILE A 294 -20.24 1.08 0.39
N GLY A 295 -19.95 0.14 -0.51
CA GLY A 295 -19.96 0.39 -1.94
C GLY A 295 -21.35 0.76 -2.48
N LYS A 296 -22.40 0.04 -2.06
CA LYS A 296 -23.79 0.37 -2.39
C LYS A 296 -24.16 1.80 -1.98
N ARG A 297 -23.73 2.20 -0.80
CA ARG A 297 -23.96 3.56 -0.27
C ARG A 297 -23.13 4.60 -1.03
N LEU A 298 -21.87 4.30 -1.37
CA LEU A 298 -21.03 5.19 -2.18
C LEU A 298 -21.60 5.40 -3.59
N MET A 299 -22.19 4.37 -4.21
CA MET A 299 -22.85 4.48 -5.51
C MET A 299 -24.04 5.48 -5.51
N GLN A 300 -24.69 5.66 -4.35
CA GLN A 300 -25.78 6.65 -4.20
C GLN A 300 -25.26 8.08 -4.03
N LYS A 301 -23.98 8.24 -3.65
CA LYS A 301 -23.35 9.57 -3.55
C LYS A 301 -22.88 10.02 -4.94
N ARG A 302 -22.96 11.33 -5.20
CA ARG A 302 -22.48 11.90 -6.48
C ARG A 302 -20.98 12.17 -6.50
N SER A 303 -20.26 11.86 -5.42
CA SER A 303 -18.85 12.19 -5.23
C SER A 303 -18.05 10.95 -4.84
N LEU A 304 -16.90 10.78 -5.48
CA LEU A 304 -15.87 9.77 -5.16
C LEU A 304 -14.72 10.39 -4.33
N SER A 305 -14.96 11.52 -3.67
CA SER A 305 -13.92 12.19 -2.89
C SER A 305 -13.50 11.38 -1.66
N THR A 306 -12.29 11.64 -1.18
CA THR A 306 -11.81 11.08 0.10
C THR A 306 -12.76 11.41 1.26
N ALA A 307 -13.26 12.64 1.32
CA ALA A 307 -14.19 13.06 2.37
C ALA A 307 -15.49 12.22 2.37
N THR A 308 -16.05 11.91 1.19
CA THR A 308 -17.21 11.03 1.06
C THR A 308 -16.90 9.60 1.52
N CYS A 309 -15.71 9.09 1.17
CA CYS A 309 -15.26 7.77 1.65
C CYS A 309 -15.09 7.74 3.17
N ASP A 310 -14.49 8.78 3.74
CA ASP A 310 -14.29 8.91 5.19
C ASP A 310 -15.61 8.97 5.96
N GLU A 311 -16.62 9.71 5.46
CA GLU A 311 -17.97 9.76 6.01
C GLU A 311 -18.56 8.36 6.12
N LEU A 312 -18.54 7.58 5.03
CA LEU A 312 -19.10 6.24 4.99
C LEU A 312 -18.34 5.25 5.89
N LEU A 313 -17.03 5.35 5.96
CA LEU A 313 -16.22 4.49 6.81
C LEU A 313 -16.39 4.81 8.29
N ASN A 314 -16.53 6.07 8.66
CA ASN A 314 -16.73 6.44 10.06
C ASN A 314 -17.96 5.79 10.67
N GLU A 315 -19.04 5.59 9.90
CA GLU A 315 -20.24 4.91 10.36
C GLU A 315 -20.02 3.40 10.61
N VAL A 316 -19.07 2.79 9.93
CA VAL A 316 -18.73 1.35 10.09
C VAL A 316 -17.73 1.14 11.23
N TYR A 317 -16.88 2.12 11.48
CA TYR A 317 -15.79 2.02 12.45
C TYR A 317 -16.10 2.66 13.82
N THR A 318 -17.30 3.20 14.00
CA THR A 318 -17.78 3.62 15.32
C THR A 318 -18.28 2.44 16.10
#